data_142aaf95d1b0939905a255d708b9ed46
#
_entry.id   142aaf95d1b0939905a255d708b9ed46
#
_cell.length_a   1.000
_cell.length_b   1.000
_cell.length_c   1.000
_cell.angle_alpha   90.00
_cell.angle_beta   90.00
_cell.angle_gamma   90.00
#
_symmetry.space_group_name_H-M   'P 1'
#
loop_
_entity.id
_entity.type
_entity.pdbx_description
1 polymer ?
#
loop_
_entity_poly.entity_id
_entity_poly.type
_entity_poly.pdbx_seq_one_letter_code
_entity_poly.pdbx_strand_id
1 'polypeptide(L)'
;MKKLMVEGRKLRVYKFDWDDNILNLPTKIKMYKKGNPVYVSTSEFAELRNNSEYEVRGDAFDEFRDFGRRGDDAFIEDTKKAIENNWKAPSFKKFKEALKYVNYFAIITARGHAPETIKRGVKTFINLALTPDDKILLKKNLKKIYGDLSYSDLVEKYLNEQRYYPVSSPEFQKQFGSMSGAEKPELAKQIASRDFINYIENV
;
A
#
# COMPACT_ATOMS: atom_id res chain seq x y z
N MET A 1 23.12 5.24 9.55
CA MET A 1 23.63 5.52 8.17
C MET A 1 24.48 4.41 7.53
N LYS A 2 24.79 3.29 8.19
CA LYS A 2 25.66 2.22 7.63
C LYS A 2 24.98 1.28 6.60
N LYS A 3 23.64 1.23 6.51
CA LYS A 3 22.92 0.30 5.61
C LYS A 3 22.50 0.90 4.25
N LEU A 4 22.63 2.21 4.03
CA LEU A 4 22.22 2.88 2.79
C LEU A 4 23.19 2.68 1.60
N MET A 5 24.27 1.96 1.82
CA MET A 5 25.30 1.70 0.80
C MET A 5 25.53 0.19 0.68
N VAL A 6 25.12 -0.41 -0.42
CA VAL A 6 25.49 -1.78 -0.80
C VAL A 6 26.44 -1.72 -1.99
N GLU A 7 27.70 -2.16 -1.79
CA GLU A 7 28.74 -2.20 -2.84
C GLU A 7 28.93 -0.84 -3.55
N GLY A 8 29.00 0.28 -2.79
CA GLY A 8 29.16 1.62 -3.36
C GLY A 8 27.91 2.18 -4.06
N ARG A 9 26.78 1.44 -4.06
CA ARG A 9 25.55 1.85 -4.67
C ARG A 9 24.68 2.63 -3.66
N LYS A 10 24.32 3.86 -4.03
CA LYS A 10 23.36 4.67 -3.27
C LYS A 10 21.97 4.05 -3.40
N LEU A 11 21.41 3.55 -2.29
CA LEU A 11 20.02 3.10 -2.25
C LEU A 11 19.07 4.30 -2.43
N ARG A 12 18.00 4.05 -3.17
CA ARG A 12 16.94 5.03 -3.37
C ARG A 12 15.83 4.80 -2.35
N VAL A 13 15.14 5.87 -2.00
CA VAL A 13 14.01 5.88 -1.08
C VAL A 13 12.77 6.28 -1.85
N TYR A 14 11.68 5.56 -1.66
CA TYR A 14 10.43 5.77 -2.39
C TYR A 14 9.24 5.86 -1.44
N LYS A 15 8.25 6.65 -1.84
CA LYS A 15 6.91 6.68 -1.25
C LYS A 15 5.91 6.36 -2.34
N PHE A 16 5.04 5.39 -2.09
CA PHE A 16 4.00 4.96 -3.01
C PHE A 16 2.64 5.04 -2.34
N ASP A 17 1.63 5.42 -3.07
CA ASP A 17 0.26 5.03 -2.74
C ASP A 17 -0.02 3.65 -3.34
N TRP A 18 -1.10 2.98 -2.91
CA TRP A 18 -1.45 1.67 -3.46
C TRP A 18 -2.48 1.79 -4.59
N ASP A 19 -3.65 2.31 -4.26
CA ASP A 19 -4.76 2.45 -5.21
C ASP A 19 -4.46 3.52 -6.27
N ASP A 20 -4.79 3.22 -7.52
CA ASP A 20 -4.62 4.08 -8.69
C ASP A 20 -3.18 4.59 -8.89
N ASN A 21 -2.23 4.08 -8.10
CA ASN A 21 -0.81 4.39 -8.17
C ASN A 21 0.06 3.18 -8.53
N ILE A 22 -0.03 2.08 -7.76
CA ILE A 22 0.63 0.80 -8.08
C ILE A 22 -0.29 -0.09 -8.90
N LEU A 23 -1.54 -0.25 -8.46
CA LEU A 23 -2.58 -1.08 -9.08
C LEU A 23 -3.92 -0.34 -9.09
N ASN A 24 -4.72 -0.59 -10.13
CA ASN A 24 -6.13 -0.17 -10.17
C ASN A 24 -6.97 -1.29 -9.54
N LEU A 25 -7.28 -1.17 -8.25
CA LEU A 25 -8.01 -2.21 -7.54
C LEU A 25 -9.52 -2.16 -7.84
N PRO A 26 -10.21 -3.31 -7.87
CA PRO A 26 -11.65 -3.39 -8.09
C PRO A 26 -12.47 -3.06 -6.84
N THR A 27 -11.83 -2.69 -5.73
CA THR A 27 -12.49 -2.33 -4.47
C THR A 27 -13.51 -1.22 -4.70
N LYS A 28 -14.71 -1.36 -4.16
CA LYS A 28 -15.81 -0.41 -4.38
C LYS A 28 -16.14 0.39 -3.13
N ILE A 29 -16.54 1.63 -3.36
CA ILE A 29 -17.09 2.52 -2.33
C ILE A 29 -18.61 2.42 -2.39
N LYS A 30 -19.24 2.24 -1.25
CA LYS A 30 -20.69 2.17 -1.14
C LYS A 30 -21.27 3.57 -0.95
N MET A 31 -22.12 3.97 -1.85
CA MET A 31 -22.92 5.20 -1.75
C MET A 31 -24.41 4.85 -1.74
N TYR A 32 -25.25 5.82 -1.45
CA TYR A 32 -26.69 5.66 -1.50
C TYR A 32 -27.29 6.67 -2.44
N LYS A 33 -28.11 6.20 -3.41
CA LYS A 33 -28.91 7.06 -4.29
C LYS A 33 -30.39 6.81 -4.02
N LYS A 34 -31.12 7.84 -3.58
CA LYS A 34 -32.54 7.72 -3.16
C LYS A 34 -32.77 6.57 -2.18
N GLY A 35 -31.85 6.40 -1.21
CA GLY A 35 -31.91 5.34 -0.20
C GLY A 35 -31.42 3.94 -0.62
N ASN A 36 -31.16 3.73 -1.91
CA ASN A 36 -30.66 2.44 -2.43
C ASN A 36 -29.14 2.44 -2.51
N PRO A 37 -28.47 1.32 -2.11
CA PRO A 37 -27.03 1.21 -2.20
C PRO A 37 -26.56 1.12 -3.65
N VAL A 38 -25.52 1.88 -3.99
CA VAL A 38 -24.79 1.81 -5.25
C VAL A 38 -23.30 1.68 -4.94
N TYR A 39 -22.59 0.89 -5.75
CA TYR A 39 -21.17 0.59 -5.56
C TYR A 39 -20.37 1.22 -6.69
N VAL A 40 -19.53 2.17 -6.35
CA VAL A 40 -18.75 2.98 -7.29
C VAL A 40 -17.26 2.76 -7.14
N SER A 41 -16.49 3.03 -8.18
CA SER A 41 -15.02 3.05 -8.12
C SER A 41 -14.51 4.30 -7.38
N THR A 42 -13.22 4.34 -7.08
CA THR A 42 -12.55 5.52 -6.51
C THR A 42 -12.68 6.76 -7.40
N SER A 43 -12.56 6.59 -8.72
CA SER A 43 -12.74 7.67 -9.69
C SER A 43 -14.19 8.18 -9.74
N GLU A 44 -15.17 7.28 -9.84
CA GLU A 44 -16.59 7.64 -9.81
C GLU A 44 -16.97 8.33 -8.49
N PHE A 45 -16.42 7.86 -7.36
CA PHE A 45 -16.63 8.50 -6.07
C PHE A 45 -16.11 9.93 -6.04
N ALA A 46 -14.94 10.20 -6.60
CA ALA A 46 -14.40 11.56 -6.66
C ALA A 46 -15.31 12.53 -7.41
N GLU A 47 -16.01 12.06 -8.44
CA GLU A 47 -16.99 12.84 -9.20
C GLU A 47 -18.32 13.00 -8.46
N LEU A 48 -18.80 11.92 -7.81
CA LEU A 48 -20.15 11.85 -7.24
C LEU A 48 -20.27 12.35 -5.80
N ARG A 49 -19.17 12.39 -5.04
CA ARG A 49 -19.19 12.72 -3.60
C ARG A 49 -19.81 14.08 -3.24
N ASN A 50 -19.81 15.02 -4.17
CA ASN A 50 -20.39 16.35 -4.00
C ASN A 50 -21.78 16.49 -4.69
N ASN A 51 -22.29 15.42 -5.30
CA ASN A 51 -23.59 15.42 -5.95
C ASN A 51 -24.67 15.12 -4.90
N SER A 52 -25.63 16.04 -4.73
CA SER A 52 -26.71 15.96 -3.72
C SER A 52 -27.67 14.77 -3.90
N GLU A 53 -27.66 14.11 -5.07
CA GLU A 53 -28.45 12.88 -5.27
C GLU A 53 -27.82 11.65 -4.58
N TYR A 54 -26.55 11.74 -4.14
CA TYR A 54 -25.81 10.68 -3.53
C TYR A 54 -25.46 11.00 -2.08
N GLU A 55 -25.57 10.01 -1.23
CA GLU A 55 -25.27 10.11 0.19
C GLU A 55 -24.12 9.15 0.52
N VAL A 56 -23.14 9.64 1.28
CA VAL A 56 -22.03 8.85 1.85
C VAL A 56 -22.36 8.58 3.31
N ARG A 57 -22.49 7.30 3.68
CA ARG A 57 -22.80 6.87 5.06
C ARG A 57 -21.57 6.24 5.73
N GLY A 58 -21.68 5.93 7.02
CA GLY A 58 -20.58 5.39 7.81
C GLY A 58 -19.99 4.05 7.32
N ASP A 59 -20.76 3.31 6.52
CA ASP A 59 -20.35 2.04 5.89
C ASP A 59 -19.76 2.18 4.47
N ALA A 60 -19.59 3.42 3.99
CA ALA A 60 -19.14 3.69 2.63
C ALA A 60 -17.78 3.03 2.29
N PHE A 61 -16.88 2.99 3.25
CA PHE A 61 -15.51 2.49 3.07
C PHE A 61 -15.26 1.13 3.75
N ASP A 62 -16.31 0.32 3.98
CA ASP A 62 -16.16 -0.99 4.64
C ASP A 62 -15.27 -1.96 3.86
N GLU A 63 -15.23 -1.85 2.53
CA GLU A 63 -14.33 -2.66 1.68
C GLU A 63 -12.85 -2.19 1.75
N PHE A 64 -12.58 -1.05 2.40
CA PHE A 64 -11.23 -0.48 2.53
C PHE A 64 -10.60 -0.72 3.91
N ARG A 65 -11.16 -1.64 4.70
CA ARG A 65 -10.68 -1.99 6.05
C ARG A 65 -10.84 -3.49 6.32
N ASP A 66 -10.11 -4.02 7.29
CA ASP A 66 -10.06 -5.47 7.59
C ASP A 66 -11.39 -6.03 8.10
N PHE A 67 -12.23 -5.22 8.72
CA PHE A 67 -13.55 -5.66 9.24
C PHE A 67 -14.68 -5.45 8.23
N GLY A 68 -14.37 -5.22 6.98
CA GLY A 68 -15.36 -5.00 5.94
C GLY A 68 -16.17 -6.26 5.63
N ARG A 69 -17.26 -6.10 4.88
CA ARG A 69 -18.19 -7.17 4.51
C ARG A 69 -17.49 -8.37 3.84
N ARG A 70 -16.38 -8.16 3.11
CA ARG A 70 -15.61 -9.20 2.42
C ARG A 70 -14.53 -9.84 3.29
N GLY A 71 -14.34 -9.37 4.54
CA GLY A 71 -13.34 -9.87 5.46
C GLY A 71 -11.91 -9.38 5.19
N ASP A 72 -11.00 -9.88 5.99
CA ASP A 72 -9.60 -9.40 6.05
C ASP A 72 -8.79 -9.72 4.79
N ASP A 73 -9.20 -10.70 3.99
CA ASP A 73 -8.50 -11.10 2.76
C ASP A 73 -8.95 -10.31 1.52
N ALA A 74 -10.00 -9.47 1.64
CA ALA A 74 -10.56 -8.72 0.50
C ALA A 74 -9.50 -7.89 -0.24
N PHE A 75 -8.61 -7.22 0.49
CA PHE A 75 -7.50 -6.47 -0.09
C PHE A 75 -6.51 -7.36 -0.85
N ILE A 76 -6.23 -8.54 -0.31
CA ILE A 76 -5.31 -9.52 -0.94
C ILE A 76 -5.94 -10.10 -2.20
N GLU A 77 -7.24 -10.42 -2.16
CA GLU A 77 -7.99 -10.90 -3.33
C GLU A 77 -8.06 -9.84 -4.44
N ASP A 78 -8.36 -8.60 -4.09
CA ASP A 78 -8.38 -7.49 -5.03
C ASP A 78 -7.00 -7.23 -5.65
N THR A 79 -5.93 -7.35 -4.85
CA THR A 79 -4.54 -7.26 -5.33
C THR A 79 -4.21 -8.38 -6.32
N LYS A 80 -4.57 -9.64 -6.01
CA LYS A 80 -4.40 -10.78 -6.93
C LYS A 80 -5.14 -10.53 -8.24
N LYS A 81 -6.43 -10.20 -8.15
CA LYS A 81 -7.29 -9.94 -9.31
C LYS A 81 -6.74 -8.82 -10.20
N ALA A 82 -6.24 -7.73 -9.61
CA ALA A 82 -5.65 -6.63 -10.36
C ALA A 82 -4.37 -7.06 -11.10
N ILE A 83 -3.52 -7.88 -10.48
CA ILE A 83 -2.30 -8.39 -11.12
C ILE A 83 -2.65 -9.35 -12.27
N GLU A 84 -3.54 -10.31 -12.04
CA GLU A 84 -3.97 -11.31 -13.01
C GLU A 84 -4.63 -10.68 -14.24
N ASN A 85 -5.42 -9.62 -14.06
CA ASN A 85 -6.07 -8.89 -15.14
C ASN A 85 -5.21 -7.75 -15.72
N ASN A 86 -3.96 -7.62 -15.28
CA ASN A 86 -3.02 -6.60 -15.76
C ASN A 86 -3.51 -5.14 -15.53
N TRP A 87 -4.24 -4.89 -14.46
CA TRP A 87 -4.74 -3.56 -14.08
C TRP A 87 -3.66 -2.74 -13.39
N LYS A 88 -2.64 -2.41 -14.16
CA LYS A 88 -1.46 -1.67 -13.72
C LYS A 88 -1.76 -0.17 -13.68
N ALA A 89 -1.27 0.48 -12.62
CA ALA A 89 -1.30 1.93 -12.47
C ALA A 89 0.09 2.55 -12.76
N PRO A 90 0.23 3.87 -12.81
CA PRO A 90 1.45 4.53 -13.29
C PRO A 90 2.76 4.11 -12.60
N SER A 91 2.71 3.86 -11.28
CA SER A 91 3.90 3.51 -10.50
C SER A 91 4.25 2.02 -10.50
N PHE A 92 3.47 1.16 -11.16
CA PHE A 92 3.68 -0.30 -11.16
C PHE A 92 5.11 -0.71 -11.50
N LYS A 93 5.65 -0.18 -12.61
CA LYS A 93 7.03 -0.48 -13.05
C LYS A 93 8.05 0.01 -12.03
N LYS A 94 7.84 1.20 -11.48
CA LYS A 94 8.73 1.82 -10.51
C LYS A 94 8.74 1.06 -9.18
N PHE A 95 7.60 0.56 -8.75
CA PHE A 95 7.50 -0.27 -7.57
C PHE A 95 8.23 -1.62 -7.76
N LYS A 96 8.09 -2.28 -8.92
CA LYS A 96 8.89 -3.47 -9.27
C LYS A 96 10.40 -3.19 -9.20
N GLU A 97 10.85 -2.05 -9.69
CA GLU A 97 12.27 -1.65 -9.60
C GLU A 97 12.71 -1.45 -8.16
N ALA A 98 11.88 -0.78 -7.34
CA ALA A 98 12.19 -0.57 -5.93
C ALA A 98 12.41 -1.91 -5.21
N LEU A 99 11.52 -2.88 -5.43
CA LEU A 99 11.62 -4.23 -4.87
C LEU A 99 12.88 -4.98 -5.36
N LYS A 100 13.06 -5.10 -6.67
CA LYS A 100 14.20 -5.86 -7.26
C LYS A 100 15.55 -5.39 -6.76
N TYR A 101 15.67 -4.10 -6.55
CA TYR A 101 16.92 -3.48 -6.13
C TYR A 101 17.00 -3.25 -4.61
N VAL A 102 16.07 -3.82 -3.85
CA VAL A 102 16.06 -3.77 -2.38
C VAL A 102 16.19 -2.32 -1.87
N ASN A 103 15.45 -1.41 -2.50
CA ASN A 103 15.41 -0.02 -2.05
C ASN A 103 14.44 0.13 -0.87
N TYR A 104 14.64 1.15 -0.04
CA TYR A 104 13.67 1.50 1.00
C TYR A 104 12.42 2.11 0.39
N PHE A 105 11.26 1.71 0.91
CA PHE A 105 9.99 2.30 0.52
C PHE A 105 9.00 2.41 1.69
N ALA A 106 8.06 3.32 1.54
CA ALA A 106 6.84 3.34 2.31
C ALA A 106 5.63 3.18 1.39
N ILE A 107 4.62 2.43 1.86
CA ILE A 107 3.28 2.46 1.30
C ILE A 107 2.45 3.41 2.17
N ILE A 108 2.00 4.51 1.58
CA ILE A 108 1.19 5.53 2.25
C ILE A 108 -0.16 5.60 1.53
N THR A 109 -1.18 5.01 2.11
CA THR A 109 -2.49 4.85 1.46
C THR A 109 -3.64 5.33 2.34
N ALA A 110 -4.72 5.81 1.73
CA ALA A 110 -5.93 6.21 2.44
C ALA A 110 -6.72 5.04 3.05
N ARG A 111 -6.32 3.79 2.79
CA ARG A 111 -6.98 2.59 3.34
C ARG A 111 -6.94 2.57 4.87
N GLY A 112 -7.92 1.86 5.45
CA GLY A 112 -8.05 1.64 6.89
C GLY A 112 -7.71 0.20 7.32
N HIS A 113 -7.03 -0.58 6.47
CA HIS A 113 -6.50 -1.91 6.82
C HIS A 113 -5.37 -1.80 7.85
N ALA A 114 -5.08 -2.86 8.57
CA ALA A 114 -3.88 -2.92 9.41
C ALA A 114 -2.59 -2.82 8.56
N PRO A 115 -1.50 -2.27 9.10
CA PRO A 115 -0.20 -2.23 8.42
C PRO A 115 0.27 -3.61 7.93
N GLU A 116 0.00 -4.66 8.70
CA GLU A 116 0.34 -6.04 8.34
C GLU A 116 -0.46 -6.53 7.12
N THR A 117 -1.72 -6.12 6.97
CA THR A 117 -2.52 -6.44 5.78
C THR A 117 -1.94 -5.79 4.54
N ILE A 118 -1.49 -4.53 4.62
CA ILE A 118 -0.79 -3.87 3.50
C ILE A 118 0.52 -4.59 3.17
N LYS A 119 1.30 -4.98 4.16
CA LYS A 119 2.53 -5.78 3.99
C LYS A 119 2.24 -7.11 3.29
N ARG A 120 1.17 -7.83 3.66
CA ARG A 120 0.70 -9.04 2.96
C ARG A 120 0.37 -8.76 1.48
N GLY A 121 -0.22 -7.62 1.17
CA GLY A 121 -0.45 -7.16 -0.22
C GLY A 121 0.86 -7.01 -0.99
N VAL A 122 1.88 -6.39 -0.40
CA VAL A 122 3.21 -6.29 -1.02
C VAL A 122 3.85 -7.66 -1.23
N LYS A 123 3.74 -8.57 -0.27
CA LYS A 123 4.21 -9.96 -0.40
C LYS A 123 3.50 -10.68 -1.55
N THR A 124 2.19 -10.48 -1.68
CA THR A 124 1.39 -11.00 -2.81
C THR A 124 1.87 -10.41 -4.14
N PHE A 125 2.16 -9.12 -4.19
CA PHE A 125 2.72 -8.47 -5.38
C PHE A 125 4.09 -9.07 -5.77
N ILE A 126 5.00 -9.30 -4.82
CA ILE A 126 6.29 -9.97 -5.07
C ILE A 126 6.06 -11.36 -5.68
N ASN A 127 5.10 -12.11 -5.15
CA ASN A 127 4.83 -13.47 -5.59
C ASN A 127 4.23 -13.56 -6.99
N LEU A 128 3.36 -12.63 -7.36
CA LEU A 128 2.57 -12.71 -8.59
C LEU A 128 3.03 -11.75 -9.70
N ALA A 129 3.53 -10.56 -9.36
CA ALA A 129 3.87 -9.54 -10.36
C ALA A 129 5.34 -9.56 -10.78
N LEU A 130 6.24 -10.11 -9.95
CA LEU A 130 7.65 -10.28 -10.32
C LEU A 130 7.82 -11.52 -11.22
N THR A 131 8.55 -11.35 -12.32
CA THR A 131 8.94 -12.46 -13.20
C THR A 131 9.97 -13.36 -12.50
N PRO A 132 10.23 -14.60 -13.00
CA PRO A 132 11.30 -15.43 -12.47
C PRO A 132 12.65 -14.72 -12.41
N ASP A 133 13.03 -13.98 -13.44
CA ASP A 133 14.29 -13.21 -13.48
C ASP A 133 14.30 -12.08 -12.45
N ASP A 134 13.18 -11.37 -12.27
CA ASP A 134 13.03 -10.35 -11.23
C ASP A 134 13.24 -10.96 -9.82
N LYS A 135 12.70 -12.15 -9.57
CA LYS A 135 12.85 -12.86 -8.29
C LYS A 135 14.28 -13.36 -8.06
N ILE A 136 14.95 -13.81 -9.11
CA ILE A 136 16.38 -14.19 -9.05
C ILE A 136 17.22 -12.96 -8.67
N LEU A 137 16.97 -11.81 -9.32
CA LEU A 137 17.68 -10.57 -9.02
C LEU A 137 17.39 -10.08 -7.60
N LEU A 138 16.12 -10.09 -7.17
CA LEU A 138 15.73 -9.75 -5.80
C LEU A 138 16.46 -10.66 -4.79
N LYS A 139 16.40 -11.98 -4.96
CA LYS A 139 17.10 -12.94 -4.08
C LYS A 139 18.59 -12.66 -3.99
N LYS A 140 19.24 -12.41 -5.13
CA LYS A 140 20.68 -12.08 -5.20
C LYS A 140 20.99 -10.82 -4.38
N ASN A 141 20.19 -9.78 -4.53
CA ASN A 141 20.40 -8.51 -3.83
C ASN A 141 20.11 -8.63 -2.31
N LEU A 142 19.07 -9.39 -1.95
CA LEU A 142 18.74 -9.67 -0.54
C LEU A 142 19.85 -10.45 0.17
N LYS A 143 20.43 -11.49 -0.49
CA LYS A 143 21.55 -12.26 0.07
C LYS A 143 22.78 -11.39 0.35
N LYS A 144 23.06 -10.41 -0.47
CA LYS A 144 24.18 -9.47 -0.25
C LYS A 144 24.00 -8.64 1.03
N ILE A 145 22.76 -8.35 1.41
CA ILE A 145 22.43 -7.50 2.56
C ILE A 145 22.25 -8.34 3.83
N TYR A 146 21.54 -9.45 3.73
CA TYR A 146 21.06 -10.22 4.88
C TYR A 146 21.77 -11.58 5.07
N GLY A 147 22.69 -11.94 4.16
CA GLY A 147 23.37 -13.21 4.19
C GLY A 147 22.59 -14.36 3.56
N ASP A 148 23.03 -15.60 3.81
CA ASP A 148 22.50 -16.80 3.18
C ASP A 148 21.33 -17.40 3.98
N LEU A 149 20.17 -16.82 3.78
CA LEU A 149 18.90 -17.27 4.34
C LEU A 149 17.99 -17.86 3.24
N SER A 150 16.90 -18.52 3.65
CA SER A 150 15.86 -18.95 2.69
C SER A 150 15.27 -17.74 1.96
N TYR A 151 14.74 -17.94 0.74
CA TYR A 151 14.12 -16.84 -0.01
C TYR A 151 12.95 -16.22 0.75
N SER A 152 12.15 -17.05 1.43
CA SER A 152 11.01 -16.58 2.24
C SER A 152 11.50 -15.69 3.38
N ASP A 153 12.54 -16.11 4.11
CA ASP A 153 13.07 -15.37 5.26
C ASP A 153 13.72 -14.03 4.81
N LEU A 154 14.42 -14.07 3.67
CA LEU A 154 15.01 -12.89 3.06
C LEU A 154 13.93 -11.84 2.71
N VAL A 155 12.85 -12.27 2.06
CA VAL A 155 11.72 -11.39 1.71
C VAL A 155 11.05 -10.86 2.96
N GLU A 156 10.80 -11.73 3.95
CA GLU A 156 10.15 -11.32 5.20
C GLU A 156 11.00 -10.28 5.96
N LYS A 157 12.30 -10.52 6.06
CA LYS A 157 13.23 -9.60 6.72
C LYS A 157 13.26 -8.23 6.01
N TYR A 158 13.30 -8.24 4.67
CA TYR A 158 13.25 -7.01 3.87
C TYR A 158 11.93 -6.25 4.07
N LEU A 159 10.80 -6.95 4.04
CA LEU A 159 9.50 -6.33 4.21
C LEU A 159 9.29 -5.75 5.62
N ASN A 160 9.89 -6.36 6.65
CA ASN A 160 9.86 -5.85 8.02
C ASN A 160 10.64 -4.53 8.21
N GLU A 161 11.59 -4.24 7.34
CA GLU A 161 12.32 -2.97 7.34
C GLU A 161 11.59 -1.85 6.57
N GLN A 162 10.50 -2.18 5.84
CA GLN A 162 9.72 -1.18 5.13
C GLN A 162 8.66 -0.53 6.05
N ARG A 163 8.01 0.52 5.55
CA ARG A 163 6.98 1.22 6.32
C ARG A 163 5.63 1.16 5.60
N TYR A 164 4.59 0.92 6.38
CA TYR A 164 3.23 0.78 5.90
C TYR A 164 2.33 1.72 6.69
N TYR A 165 1.79 2.72 6.01
CA TYR A 165 0.95 3.76 6.59
C TYR A 165 -0.44 3.75 5.95
N PRO A 166 -1.33 2.84 6.36
CA PRO A 166 -2.76 2.92 6.05
C PRO A 166 -3.37 4.01 6.94
N VAL A 167 -3.42 5.24 6.44
CA VAL A 167 -3.66 6.43 7.28
C VAL A 167 -5.06 6.53 7.87
N SER A 168 -6.01 5.71 7.39
CA SER A 168 -7.34 5.59 8.01
C SER A 168 -7.47 4.40 8.97
N SER A 169 -6.37 3.66 9.24
CA SER A 169 -6.41 2.54 10.19
C SER A 169 -6.48 3.02 11.63
N PRO A 170 -7.10 2.21 12.53
CA PRO A 170 -7.09 2.49 13.96
C PRO A 170 -5.68 2.63 14.54
N GLU A 171 -4.73 1.80 14.07
CA GLU A 171 -3.34 1.81 14.51
C GLU A 171 -2.65 3.13 14.17
N PHE A 172 -2.81 3.60 12.94
CA PHE A 172 -2.26 4.90 12.53
C PHE A 172 -2.88 6.04 13.34
N GLN A 173 -4.19 6.04 13.52
CA GLN A 173 -4.88 7.07 14.31
C GLN A 173 -4.49 7.05 15.78
N LYS A 174 -4.23 5.88 16.35
CA LYS A 174 -3.72 5.75 17.71
C LYS A 174 -2.31 6.34 17.87
N GLN A 175 -1.46 6.12 16.87
CA GLN A 175 -0.06 6.58 16.91
C GLN A 175 0.08 8.08 16.63
N PHE A 176 -0.67 8.61 15.67
CA PHE A 176 -0.49 9.98 15.15
C PHE A 176 -1.65 10.94 15.47
N GLY A 177 -2.64 10.48 16.20
CA GLY A 177 -3.83 11.23 16.53
C GLY A 177 -4.97 11.08 15.53
N SER A 178 -6.20 11.19 16.05
CA SER A 178 -7.41 11.21 15.22
C SER A 178 -7.58 12.58 14.58
N MET A 179 -7.73 12.61 13.27
CA MET A 179 -7.96 13.83 12.51
C MET A 179 -9.43 13.92 12.10
N SER A 180 -9.99 15.11 12.07
CA SER A 180 -11.37 15.38 11.64
C SER A 180 -11.40 16.29 10.41
N GLY A 181 -12.44 16.17 9.58
CA GLY A 181 -12.68 17.03 8.42
C GLY A 181 -12.33 16.41 7.06
N ALA A 182 -12.66 17.12 5.98
CA ALA A 182 -12.50 16.67 4.60
C ALA A 182 -11.03 16.53 4.15
N GLU A 183 -10.11 17.25 4.80
CA GLU A 183 -8.67 17.23 4.49
C GLU A 183 -7.91 16.13 5.24
N LYS A 184 -8.61 15.36 6.07
CA LYS A 184 -8.05 14.33 6.94
C LYS A 184 -7.07 13.36 6.27
N PRO A 185 -7.40 12.73 5.13
CA PRO A 185 -6.48 11.77 4.51
C PRO A 185 -5.19 12.42 4.00
N GLU A 186 -5.26 13.61 3.42
CA GLU A 186 -4.09 14.31 2.88
C GLU A 186 -3.12 14.77 3.98
N LEU A 187 -3.65 15.33 5.06
CA LEU A 187 -2.83 15.69 6.23
C LEU A 187 -2.19 14.46 6.87
N ALA A 188 -2.94 13.37 7.01
CA ALA A 188 -2.43 12.12 7.53
C ALA A 188 -1.31 11.53 6.64
N LYS A 189 -1.43 11.60 5.31
CA LYS A 189 -0.37 11.21 4.37
C LYS A 189 0.88 12.08 4.51
N GLN A 190 0.72 13.38 4.78
CA GLN A 190 1.87 14.26 5.04
C GLN A 190 2.61 13.87 6.33
N ILE A 191 1.89 13.55 7.40
CA ILE A 191 2.47 13.08 8.66
C ILE A 191 3.21 11.76 8.44
N ALA A 192 2.60 10.78 7.81
CA ALA A 192 3.23 9.52 7.44
C ALA A 192 4.50 9.71 6.60
N SER A 193 4.46 10.66 5.67
CA SER A 193 5.60 11.01 4.83
C SER A 193 6.77 11.59 5.64
N ARG A 194 6.50 12.42 6.65
CA ARG A 194 7.53 12.97 7.54
C ARG A 194 8.10 11.89 8.46
N ASP A 195 7.24 11.05 9.04
CA ASP A 195 7.67 9.93 9.88
C ASP A 195 8.59 8.98 9.11
N PHE A 196 8.27 8.68 7.86
CA PHE A 196 9.13 7.85 7.02
C PHE A 196 10.48 8.49 6.72
N ILE A 197 10.54 9.81 6.48
CA ILE A 197 11.83 10.51 6.30
C ILE A 197 12.67 10.41 7.57
N ASN A 198 12.09 10.70 8.73
CA ASN A 198 12.76 10.57 10.02
C ASN A 198 13.27 9.14 10.26
N TYR A 199 12.47 8.12 9.90
CA TYR A 199 12.91 6.73 9.98
C TYR A 199 14.16 6.48 9.12
N ILE A 200 14.16 6.94 7.87
CA ILE A 200 15.30 6.75 6.95
C ILE A 200 16.56 7.47 7.43
N GLU A 201 16.43 8.63 8.04
CA GLU A 201 17.57 9.39 8.58
C GLU A 201 18.23 8.69 9.78
N ASN A 202 17.49 7.82 10.48
CA ASN A 202 17.95 7.09 11.66
C ASN A 202 18.37 5.62 11.38
N VAL A 203 18.25 5.13 10.15
CA VAL A 203 18.69 3.79 9.72
C VAL A 203 20.09 3.84 9.12
#